data_b14a9a2b1fa4f5d9601ceb271d13c18c
#
_entry.id   b14a9a2b1fa4f5d9601ceb271d13c18c
#
_cell.length_a   1.000
_cell.length_b   1.000
_cell.length_c   1.000
_cell.angle_alpha   90.00
_cell.angle_beta   90.00
_cell.angle_gamma   90.00
#
_symmetry.space_group_name_H-M   'P 1'
#
loop_
_entity.id
_entity.type
_entity.pdbx_description
1 polymer ?
#
loop_
_entity_poly.entity_id
_entity_poly.type
_entity_poly.pdbx_seq_one_letter_code
_entity_poly.pdbx_strand_id
1 'polypeptide(L)'
;TFATEIALTGRFFGAEEGHAAGFIDRIAPKGQYLDVAKELAQQINANPPLSVRATVRTRRLKMEQIGRESGAQLNALKLFLTEDFHEAAKAFTEKRKPNKFKGK
;
A
#
# COMPACT_ATOMS: atom_id res chain seq x y z
N THR A 1 11.17 -7.64 4.62
CA THR A 1 11.22 -6.30 4.02
C THR A 1 10.33 -5.33 4.78
N PHE A 2 10.52 -4.02 4.59
CA PHE A 2 9.75 -2.95 5.23
C PHE A 2 8.22 -3.11 5.08
N ALA A 3 7.75 -3.39 3.86
CA ALA A 3 6.32 -3.60 3.60
C ALA A 3 5.74 -4.79 4.39
N THR A 4 6.48 -5.88 4.50
CA THR A 4 6.07 -7.05 5.27
C THR A 4 6.01 -6.75 6.77
N GLU A 5 7.01 -6.03 7.30
CA GLU A 5 7.02 -5.61 8.70
C GLU A 5 5.79 -4.74 9.03
N ILE A 6 5.53 -3.71 8.21
CA ILE A 6 4.37 -2.83 8.39
C ILE A 6 3.06 -3.62 8.35
N ALA A 7 2.91 -4.55 7.38
CA ALA A 7 1.70 -5.37 7.24
C ALA A 7 1.46 -6.29 8.44
N LEU A 8 2.54 -6.85 9.02
CA LEU A 8 2.44 -7.78 10.16
C LEU A 8 2.29 -7.06 11.51
N THR A 9 2.91 -5.90 11.68
CA THR A 9 2.88 -5.16 12.95
C THR A 9 1.73 -4.18 13.05
N GLY A 10 1.20 -3.71 11.92
CA GLY A 10 0.18 -2.66 11.86
C GLY A 10 0.67 -1.30 12.37
N ARG A 11 1.99 -1.09 12.52
CA ARG A 11 2.53 0.18 13.00
C ARG A 11 2.46 1.26 11.93
N PHE A 12 2.35 2.50 12.36
CA PHE A 12 2.46 3.67 11.49
C PHE A 12 3.93 4.01 11.21
N PHE A 13 4.20 4.64 10.08
CA PHE A 13 5.51 5.15 9.70
C PHE A 13 5.38 6.54 9.04
N GLY A 14 6.44 7.33 9.13
CA GLY A 14 6.51 8.66 8.51
C GLY A 14 7.02 8.63 7.06
N ALA A 15 6.94 9.79 6.39
CA ALA A 15 7.35 9.93 4.99
C ALA A 15 8.85 9.65 4.82
N GLU A 16 9.68 10.14 5.72
CA GLU A 16 11.13 9.96 5.68
C GLU A 16 11.54 8.49 5.84
N GLU A 17 10.92 7.77 6.78
CA GLU A 17 11.16 6.35 6.98
C GLU A 17 10.74 5.54 5.74
N GLY A 18 9.55 5.83 5.20
CA GLY A 18 9.06 5.17 3.99
C GLY A 18 9.94 5.44 2.77
N HIS A 19 10.50 6.65 2.65
CA HIS A 19 11.42 7.01 1.59
C HIS A 19 12.78 6.30 1.75
N ALA A 20 13.35 6.31 2.93
CA ALA A 20 14.60 5.59 3.22
C ALA A 20 14.48 4.08 2.96
N ALA A 21 13.30 3.51 3.22
CA ALA A 21 13.01 2.10 2.95
C ALA A 21 12.65 1.79 1.48
N GLY A 22 12.58 2.81 0.61
CA GLY A 22 12.20 2.65 -0.81
C GLY A 22 10.71 2.35 -1.03
N PHE A 23 9.86 2.64 -0.05
CA PHE A 23 8.41 2.50 -0.13
C PHE A 23 7.74 3.76 -0.71
N ILE A 24 8.34 4.92 -0.48
CA ILE A 24 7.93 6.23 -1.01
C ILE A 24 9.02 6.72 -1.95
N ASP A 25 8.66 7.03 -3.20
CA ASP A 25 9.62 7.45 -4.22
C ASP A 25 10.11 8.88 -4.03
N ARG A 26 9.24 9.80 -3.62
CA ARG A 26 9.57 11.23 -3.46
C ARG A 26 8.85 11.84 -2.25
N ILE A 27 9.55 12.72 -1.56
CA ILE A 27 9.00 13.59 -0.53
C ILE A 27 8.89 15.00 -1.08
N ALA A 28 7.78 15.66 -0.82
CA ALA A 28 7.56 17.05 -1.17
C ALA A 28 7.31 17.90 0.09
N PRO A 29 7.72 19.18 0.12
CA PRO A 29 7.33 20.09 1.16
C PRO A 29 5.79 20.19 1.29
N LYS A 30 5.33 20.50 2.50
CA LYS A 30 3.89 20.65 2.76
C LYS A 30 3.22 21.62 1.76
N GLY A 31 2.19 21.17 1.08
CA GLY A 31 1.45 21.95 0.09
C GLY A 31 2.03 21.92 -1.33
N GLN A 32 3.23 21.37 -1.57
CA GLN A 32 3.89 21.35 -2.88
C GLN A 32 3.82 19.97 -3.58
N TYR A 33 3.13 18.99 -3.00
CA TYR A 33 3.06 17.63 -3.53
C TYR A 33 2.52 17.57 -4.96
N LEU A 34 1.56 18.46 -5.31
CA LEU A 34 0.98 18.51 -6.65
C LEU A 34 1.98 19.02 -7.70
N ASP A 35 2.80 19.99 -7.35
CA ASP A 35 3.80 20.55 -8.26
C ASP A 35 4.92 19.54 -8.51
N VAL A 36 5.40 18.85 -7.46
CA VAL A 36 6.37 17.75 -7.60
C VAL A 36 5.79 16.60 -8.45
N ALA A 37 4.51 16.28 -8.28
CA ALA A 37 3.85 15.27 -9.11
C ALA A 37 3.74 15.69 -10.58
N LYS A 38 3.42 16.95 -10.85
CA LYS A 38 3.39 17.51 -12.22
C LYS A 38 4.77 17.51 -12.89
N GLU A 39 5.81 17.85 -12.16
CA GLU A 39 7.19 17.77 -12.68
C GLU A 39 7.55 16.34 -13.08
N LEU A 40 7.21 15.36 -12.24
CA LEU A 40 7.42 13.95 -12.58
C LEU A 40 6.62 13.55 -13.84
N ALA A 41 5.37 13.97 -13.94
CA ALA A 41 4.55 13.71 -15.11
C ALA A 41 5.13 14.33 -16.39
N GLN A 42 5.69 15.53 -16.30
CA GLN A 42 6.37 16.20 -17.42
C GLN A 42 7.63 15.42 -17.85
N GLN A 43 8.42 14.94 -16.90
CA GLN A 43 9.60 14.09 -17.18
C GLN A 43 9.20 12.81 -17.90
N ILE A 44 8.09 12.18 -17.50
CA ILE A 44 7.57 10.99 -18.16
C ILE A 44 7.11 11.32 -19.58
N ASN A 45 6.38 12.43 -19.77
CA ASN A 45 5.87 12.87 -21.07
C ASN A 45 6.96 13.29 -22.06
N ALA A 46 8.15 13.63 -21.57
CA ALA A 46 9.29 13.93 -22.42
C ALA A 46 9.91 12.69 -23.09
N ASN A 47 9.53 11.49 -22.66
CA ASN A 47 10.03 10.23 -23.21
C ASN A 47 9.16 9.72 -24.38
N PRO A 48 9.71 8.84 -25.25
CA PRO A 48 8.94 8.27 -26.35
C PRO A 48 7.66 7.59 -25.88
N PRO A 49 6.48 7.98 -26.38
CA PRO A 49 5.20 7.54 -25.80
C PRO A 49 4.93 6.04 -25.94
N LEU A 50 5.45 5.40 -26.99
CA LEU A 50 5.32 3.94 -27.14
C LEU A 50 6.12 3.17 -26.09
N SER A 51 7.33 3.63 -25.76
CA SER A 51 8.16 3.02 -24.71
C SER A 51 7.51 3.17 -23.34
N VAL A 52 6.99 4.37 -23.04
CA VAL A 52 6.26 4.63 -21.78
C VAL A 52 5.04 3.71 -21.66
N ARG A 53 4.21 3.63 -22.72
CA ARG A 53 3.02 2.77 -22.74
C ARG A 53 3.37 1.29 -22.59
N ALA A 54 4.44 0.81 -23.26
CA ALA A 54 4.90 -0.57 -23.16
C ALA A 54 5.33 -0.90 -21.73
N THR A 55 6.11 -0.03 -21.11
CA THR A 55 6.57 -0.19 -19.71
C THR A 55 5.39 -0.23 -18.73
N VAL A 56 4.47 0.72 -18.85
CA VAL A 56 3.27 0.77 -17.98
C VAL A 56 2.43 -0.50 -18.17
N ARG A 57 2.21 -0.93 -19.41
CA ARG A 57 1.42 -2.15 -19.72
C ARG A 57 2.05 -3.40 -19.11
N THR A 58 3.36 -3.59 -19.29
CA THR A 58 4.08 -4.75 -18.77
C THR A 58 4.00 -4.79 -17.24
N ARG A 59 4.23 -3.64 -16.60
CA ARG A 59 4.14 -3.52 -15.15
C ARG A 59 2.74 -3.81 -14.63
N ARG A 60 1.72 -3.30 -15.30
CA ARG A 60 0.30 -3.53 -14.96
C ARG A 60 -0.07 -5.01 -15.06
N LEU A 61 0.29 -5.69 -16.15
CA LEU A 61 0.02 -7.12 -16.32
C LEU A 61 0.65 -7.97 -15.19
N LYS A 62 1.90 -7.66 -14.81
CA LYS A 62 2.57 -8.33 -13.70
C LYS A 62 1.84 -8.11 -12.37
N MET A 63 1.41 -6.87 -12.09
CA MET A 63 0.68 -6.55 -10.85
C MET A 63 -0.70 -7.21 -10.81
N GLU A 64 -1.40 -7.28 -11.95
CA GLU A 64 -2.69 -7.97 -12.06
C GLU A 64 -2.55 -9.49 -11.83
N GLN A 65 -1.46 -10.10 -12.30
CA GLN A 65 -1.17 -11.50 -12.02
C GLN A 65 -0.95 -11.74 -10.52
N ILE A 66 -0.07 -10.95 -9.89
CA ILE A 66 0.19 -11.03 -8.44
C ILE A 66 -1.11 -10.82 -7.65
N GLY A 67 -1.93 -9.84 -8.05
CA GLY A 67 -3.22 -9.56 -7.40
C GLY A 67 -4.20 -10.73 -7.48
N ARG A 68 -4.27 -11.43 -8.62
CA ARG A 68 -5.11 -12.63 -8.76
C ARG A 68 -4.62 -13.78 -7.90
N GLU A 69 -3.33 -14.05 -7.90
CA GLU A 69 -2.71 -15.10 -7.10
C GLU A 69 -2.90 -14.85 -5.60
N SER A 70 -2.62 -13.62 -5.14
CA SER A 70 -2.81 -13.21 -3.75
C SER A 70 -4.28 -13.26 -3.32
N GLY A 71 -5.20 -12.77 -4.16
CA GLY A 71 -6.63 -12.77 -3.87
C GLY A 71 -7.21 -14.18 -3.74
N ALA A 72 -6.73 -15.14 -4.56
CA ALA A 72 -7.13 -16.54 -4.48
C ALA A 72 -6.67 -17.19 -3.17
N GLN A 73 -5.48 -16.86 -2.68
CA GLN A 73 -4.91 -17.43 -1.45
C GLN A 73 -5.46 -16.79 -0.18
N LEU A 74 -5.56 -15.45 -0.14
CA LEU A 74 -5.92 -14.72 1.07
C LEU A 74 -7.39 -14.82 1.43
N ASN A 75 -8.28 -15.03 0.47
CA ASN A 75 -9.74 -15.04 0.68
C ASN A 75 -10.19 -13.96 1.69
N ALA A 76 -9.81 -12.71 1.42
CA ALA A 76 -9.94 -11.59 2.36
C ALA A 76 -11.35 -11.45 2.96
N LEU A 77 -12.39 -11.82 2.20
CA LEU A 77 -13.78 -11.80 2.68
C LEU A 77 -13.99 -12.69 3.92
N LYS A 78 -13.27 -13.83 4.02
CA LYS A 78 -13.38 -14.69 5.21
C LYS A 78 -12.81 -14.03 6.45
N LEU A 79 -11.78 -13.19 6.33
CA LEU A 79 -11.20 -12.48 7.46
C LEU A 79 -12.19 -11.49 8.09
N PHE A 80 -13.03 -10.84 7.26
CA PHE A 80 -14.07 -9.93 7.77
C PHE A 80 -15.16 -10.63 8.58
N LEU A 81 -15.31 -11.95 8.43
CA LEU A 81 -16.29 -12.74 9.16
C LEU A 81 -15.76 -13.31 10.47
N THR A 82 -14.48 -13.06 10.81
CA THR A 82 -13.87 -13.58 12.02
C THR A 82 -14.22 -12.77 13.28
N GLU A 83 -14.30 -13.44 14.43
CA GLU A 83 -14.45 -12.78 15.72
C GLU A 83 -13.32 -11.79 15.99
N ASP A 84 -12.09 -12.15 15.60
CA ASP A 84 -10.91 -11.32 15.79
C ASP A 84 -10.98 -10.02 14.99
N PHE A 85 -11.51 -10.05 13.76
CA PHE A 85 -11.76 -8.85 12.99
C PHE A 85 -12.80 -7.93 13.67
N HIS A 86 -13.91 -8.51 14.13
CA HIS A 86 -14.95 -7.74 14.82
C HIS A 86 -14.41 -7.09 16.09
N GLU A 87 -13.62 -7.84 16.88
CA GLU A 87 -12.99 -7.29 18.09
C GLU A 87 -12.00 -6.17 17.75
N ALA A 88 -11.18 -6.34 16.73
CA ALA A 88 -10.22 -5.32 16.28
C ALA A 88 -10.94 -4.04 15.83
N ALA A 89 -11.98 -4.16 15.02
CA ALA A 89 -12.78 -3.04 14.54
C ALA A 89 -13.48 -2.29 15.69
N LYS A 90 -14.07 -3.04 16.65
CA LYS A 90 -14.70 -2.48 17.83
C LYS A 90 -13.71 -1.75 18.72
N ALA A 91 -12.57 -2.37 19.00
CA ALA A 91 -11.51 -1.78 19.81
C ALA A 91 -10.99 -0.46 19.18
N PHE A 92 -10.82 -0.44 17.85
CA PHE A 92 -10.42 0.75 17.12
C PHE A 92 -11.45 1.89 17.26
N THR A 93 -12.75 1.59 17.09
CA THR A 93 -13.83 2.57 17.20
C THR A 93 -13.94 3.11 18.64
N GLU A 94 -13.78 2.23 19.63
CA GLU A 94 -13.84 2.57 21.06
C GLU A 94 -12.52 3.15 21.60
N LYS A 95 -11.48 3.31 20.75
CA LYS A 95 -10.15 3.81 21.11
C LYS A 95 -9.51 3.09 22.30
N ARG A 96 -9.71 1.78 22.39
CA ARG A 96 -9.13 0.91 23.42
C ARG A 96 -8.20 -0.14 22.80
N LYS A 97 -7.44 -0.82 23.64
CA LYS A 97 -6.69 -2.01 23.20
C LYS A 97 -7.66 -3.16 22.92
N PRO A 98 -7.42 -3.95 21.87
CA PRO A 98 -8.23 -5.14 21.64
C PRO A 98 -8.01 -6.18 22.75
N ASN A 99 -9.03 -7.00 22.97
CA ASN A 99 -8.89 -8.18 23.81
C ASN A 99 -7.96 -9.21 23.13
N LYS A 100 -7.58 -10.26 23.85
CA LYS A 100 -6.74 -11.34 23.29
C LYS A 100 -7.47 -11.98 22.09
N PHE A 101 -6.83 -11.97 20.94
CA PHE A 101 -7.32 -12.64 19.74
C PHE A 101 -7.33 -14.14 19.89
N LYS A 102 -8.32 -14.80 19.29
CA LYS A 102 -8.60 -16.23 19.45
C LYS A 102 -8.23 -17.06 18.20
N GLY A 103 -7.98 -16.40 17.07
CA GLY A 103 -7.75 -17.06 15.78
C GLY A 103 -9.03 -17.65 15.16
N LYS A 104 -10.19 -17.04 15.40
CA LYS A 104 -11.50 -17.50 14.96
C LYS A 104 -12.26 -16.43 14.18
#